data_e450df24f34bac564a60583e43d434ff
#
_entry.id   e450df24f34bac564a60583e43d434ff
#
_cell.length_a   1.000
_cell.length_b   1.000
_cell.length_c   1.000
_cell.angle_alpha   90.00
_cell.angle_beta   90.00
_cell.angle_gamma   90.00
#
_symmetry.space_group_name_H-M   'P 1'
#
loop_
_entity.id
_entity.type
_entity.pdbx_description
1 polymer ?
#
loop_
_entity_poly.entity_id
_entity_poly.type
_entity_poly.pdbx_seq_one_letter_code
_entity_poly.pdbx_strand_id
1 'polypeptide(L)'
;GLVGSEMCIRDRFTTYDDAFLSLPPAIFEWDVEFREKSTRKDGILLSNLSSGQKQLMQSFSYVLYHIKNLESVKDDKYTVGYHHINLVFDEAELYFHPEYQRQFICKLIRMLSWCHINGNKIRSLNMIVVTHSPFVLSDVPSCHVLYLANGYPERNDNETFAANIHELLHNQFFIKDYVGDVGRKAISDLVEDYNKVVNKEDADIQAKDLLNYPLEYYRYIANHVAEQYMRKNLLEMVDDMSQRIHPQDRLFQLERQEKLLREQLSDIERQKEQLRRR
;
A
#
# COMPACT_ATOMS: atom_id res chain seq x y z
N GLY A 1 25.66 27.51 -5.25
CA GLY A 1 27.06 27.61 -5.05
C GLY A 1 27.94 26.46 -5.49
N LEU A 2 27.48 25.47 -6.27
CA LEU A 2 28.35 24.36 -6.77
C LEU A 2 28.98 24.66 -8.13
N VAL A 3 28.52 25.68 -8.85
CA VAL A 3 29.00 26.03 -10.18
C VAL A 3 30.43 26.63 -10.13
N GLY A 4 30.84 27.18 -8.99
CA GLY A 4 32.18 27.76 -8.83
C GLY A 4 33.29 26.74 -8.52
N SER A 5 32.97 25.54 -7.99
CA SER A 5 33.96 24.55 -7.60
C SER A 5 34.40 23.64 -8.76
N GLU A 6 33.53 23.34 -9.70
CA GLU A 6 33.84 22.48 -10.85
C GLU A 6 34.78 23.20 -11.84
N MET A 7 34.60 24.49 -12.06
CA MET A 7 35.55 25.29 -12.89
C MET A 7 36.95 25.34 -12.25
N CYS A 8 37.05 25.44 -10.93
CA CYS A 8 38.33 25.47 -10.24
C CYS A 8 39.09 24.14 -10.25
N ILE A 9 38.40 23.02 -10.42
CA ILE A 9 39.06 21.68 -10.49
C ILE A 9 39.62 21.48 -11.90
N ARG A 10 38.88 21.83 -12.95
CA ARG A 10 39.34 21.65 -14.35
C ARG A 10 40.57 22.43 -14.68
N ASP A 11 40.73 23.64 -14.12
CA ASP A 11 41.87 24.51 -14.40
C ASP A 11 43.15 24.15 -13.61
N ARG A 12 43.07 23.23 -12.66
CA ARG A 12 44.23 22.81 -11.82
C ARG A 12 44.99 21.61 -12.33
N PHE A 13 44.39 20.80 -13.21
CA PHE A 13 44.99 19.56 -13.67
C PHE A 13 45.27 19.62 -15.17
N THR A 14 46.50 19.41 -15.54
CA THR A 14 46.94 19.39 -16.94
C THR A 14 46.72 18.04 -17.61
N THR A 15 46.60 16.99 -16.82
CA THR A 15 46.37 15.61 -17.30
C THR A 15 45.37 14.89 -16.43
N TYR A 16 44.75 13.82 -16.98
CA TYR A 16 43.85 12.89 -16.19
C TYR A 16 44.62 12.21 -15.04
N ASP A 17 45.90 11.91 -15.23
CA ASP A 17 46.72 11.26 -14.23
C ASP A 17 46.96 12.16 -13.02
N ASP A 18 47.22 13.44 -13.24
CA ASP A 18 47.38 14.44 -12.17
C ASP A 18 46.07 14.60 -11.36
N ALA A 19 44.94 14.59 -12.04
CA ALA A 19 43.65 14.62 -11.37
C ALA A 19 43.38 13.36 -10.51
N PHE A 20 43.74 12.19 -11.05
CA PHE A 20 43.58 10.91 -10.35
C PHE A 20 44.48 10.80 -9.12
N LEU A 21 45.74 11.22 -9.21
CA LEU A 21 46.67 11.23 -8.09
C LEU A 21 46.31 12.22 -6.98
N SER A 22 45.50 13.21 -7.31
CA SER A 22 45.04 14.23 -6.36
C SER A 22 43.69 13.87 -5.70
N LEU A 23 43.09 12.74 -6.06
CA LEU A 23 41.88 12.27 -5.38
C LEU A 23 42.22 11.89 -3.94
N PRO A 24 41.33 12.23 -2.98
CA PRO A 24 41.49 11.79 -1.61
C PRO A 24 41.52 10.27 -1.54
N PRO A 25 42.25 9.67 -0.59
CA PRO A 25 42.26 8.24 -0.39
C PRO A 25 40.82 7.70 -0.24
N ALA A 26 40.57 6.49 -0.72
CA ALA A 26 39.25 5.83 -0.67
C ALA A 26 38.72 5.53 0.75
N ILE A 27 39.48 5.97 1.78
CA ILE A 27 39.07 5.90 3.19
C ILE A 27 38.08 7.00 3.59
N PHE A 28 37.84 8.00 2.74
CA PHE A 28 36.86 9.06 2.99
C PHE A 28 35.55 8.71 2.30
N GLU A 29 34.47 8.63 3.08
CA GLU A 29 33.11 8.63 2.58
C GLU A 29 32.60 10.07 2.53
N TRP A 30 31.90 10.41 1.46
CA TRP A 30 31.23 11.69 1.35
C TRP A 30 29.72 11.49 1.46
N ASP A 31 29.04 12.44 2.08
CA ASP A 31 27.60 12.47 2.16
C ASP A 31 27.07 13.88 1.88
N VAL A 32 25.80 13.99 1.55
CA VAL A 32 25.12 15.26 1.27
C VAL A 32 24.13 15.53 2.39
N GLU A 33 24.29 16.67 3.03
CA GLU A 33 23.34 17.11 4.05
C GLU A 33 22.36 18.13 3.46
N PHE A 34 21.06 17.82 3.58
CA PHE A 34 19.97 18.72 3.18
C PHE A 34 19.54 19.55 4.38
N ARG A 35 19.69 20.87 4.30
CA ARG A 35 19.24 21.81 5.34
C ARG A 35 18.18 22.73 4.80
N GLU A 36 17.12 22.94 5.56
CA GLU A 36 16.13 23.94 5.25
C GLU A 36 16.69 25.34 5.55
N LYS A 37 16.61 26.28 4.58
CA LYS A 37 17.19 27.63 4.72
C LYS A 37 16.59 28.45 5.87
N SER A 38 15.35 28.12 6.28
CA SER A 38 14.59 28.89 7.27
C SER A 38 14.73 28.36 8.71
N THR A 39 15.18 27.13 8.90
CA THR A 39 15.26 26.49 10.20
C THR A 39 16.70 26.18 10.61
N ARG A 40 17.04 26.48 11.88
CA ARG A 40 18.34 26.09 12.47
C ARG A 40 18.37 24.61 12.91
N LYS A 41 17.45 23.78 12.39
CA LYS A 41 17.41 22.34 12.72
C LYS A 41 18.55 21.62 12.00
N ASP A 42 19.02 20.54 12.60
CA ASP A 42 20.00 19.65 12.00
C ASP A 42 19.50 19.17 10.65
N GLY A 43 20.41 19.10 9.68
CA GLY A 43 20.10 18.67 8.34
C GLY A 43 19.86 17.15 8.29
N ILE A 44 19.28 16.70 7.20
CA ILE A 44 19.07 15.28 6.92
C ILE A 44 20.16 14.84 5.94
N LEU A 45 20.93 13.81 6.33
CA LEU A 45 21.94 13.22 5.45
C LEU A 45 21.28 12.39 4.35
N LEU A 46 21.85 12.41 3.15
CA LEU A 46 21.40 11.59 2.03
C LEU A 46 21.43 10.09 2.37
N SER A 47 22.46 9.65 3.11
CA SER A 47 22.58 8.28 3.60
C SER A 47 21.41 7.85 4.49
N ASN A 48 20.82 8.77 5.25
CA ASN A 48 19.72 8.52 6.19
C ASN A 48 18.33 8.52 5.53
N LEU A 49 18.23 8.88 4.26
CA LEU A 49 16.96 8.81 3.54
C LEU A 49 16.54 7.35 3.33
N SER A 50 15.23 7.08 3.44
CA SER A 50 14.66 5.79 3.08
C SER A 50 14.88 5.48 1.59
N SER A 51 14.81 4.20 1.21
CA SER A 51 14.95 3.78 -0.20
C SER A 51 13.96 4.50 -1.12
N GLY A 52 12.69 4.62 -0.71
CA GLY A 52 11.67 5.34 -1.47
C GLY A 52 11.95 6.84 -1.60
N GLN A 53 12.47 7.48 -0.55
CA GLN A 53 12.89 8.90 -0.62
C GLN A 53 14.07 9.09 -1.56
N LYS A 54 15.08 8.21 -1.48
CA LYS A 54 16.24 8.22 -2.39
C LYS A 54 15.78 8.05 -3.83
N GLN A 55 14.93 7.09 -4.11
CA GLN A 55 14.41 6.83 -5.45
C GLN A 55 13.61 8.01 -5.99
N LEU A 56 12.68 8.58 -5.21
CA LEU A 56 11.91 9.75 -5.61
C LEU A 56 12.82 10.91 -5.97
N MET A 57 13.82 11.19 -5.12
CA MET A 57 14.78 12.27 -5.34
C MET A 57 15.65 12.02 -6.59
N GLN A 58 16.13 10.79 -6.76
CA GLN A 58 16.94 10.40 -7.92
C GLN A 58 16.12 10.54 -9.21
N SER A 59 14.91 9.94 -9.27
CA SER A 59 14.05 10.03 -10.45
C SER A 59 13.77 11.47 -10.86
N PHE A 60 13.42 12.31 -9.88
CA PHE A 60 13.16 13.73 -10.16
C PHE A 60 14.41 14.50 -10.58
N SER A 61 15.53 14.23 -9.94
CA SER A 61 16.82 14.86 -10.30
C SER A 61 17.27 14.50 -11.71
N TYR A 62 17.10 13.24 -12.13
CA TYR A 62 17.39 12.80 -13.49
C TYR A 62 16.51 13.52 -14.52
N VAL A 63 15.20 13.60 -14.27
CA VAL A 63 14.27 14.29 -15.18
C VAL A 63 14.66 15.76 -15.32
N LEU A 64 14.87 16.45 -14.19
CA LEU A 64 15.29 17.85 -14.19
C LEU A 64 16.61 18.06 -14.93
N TYR A 65 17.59 17.20 -14.69
CA TYR A 65 18.89 17.26 -15.35
C TYR A 65 18.77 17.12 -16.86
N HIS A 66 18.02 16.13 -17.33
CA HIS A 66 17.83 15.90 -18.76
C HIS A 66 17.04 17.02 -19.44
N ILE A 67 15.97 17.53 -18.81
CA ILE A 67 15.21 18.66 -19.35
C ILE A 67 16.13 19.87 -19.49
N LYS A 68 16.93 20.19 -18.47
CA LYS A 68 17.87 21.31 -18.52
C LYS A 68 18.97 21.14 -19.57
N ASN A 69 19.47 19.91 -19.73
CA ASN A 69 20.45 19.65 -20.79
C ASN A 69 19.84 19.84 -22.18
N LEU A 70 18.61 19.34 -22.42
CA LEU A 70 17.91 19.57 -23.68
C LEU A 70 17.62 21.05 -23.93
N GLU A 71 17.26 21.78 -22.87
CA GLU A 71 17.08 23.25 -22.98
C GLU A 71 18.37 24.00 -23.32
N SER A 72 19.53 23.50 -22.87
CA SER A 72 20.83 24.14 -23.11
C SER A 72 21.37 23.93 -24.54
N VAL A 73 20.89 22.89 -25.25
CA VAL A 73 21.34 22.60 -26.64
C VAL A 73 20.98 23.76 -27.55
N LYS A 74 21.96 24.31 -28.25
CA LYS A 74 21.74 25.35 -29.28
C LYS A 74 21.43 24.70 -30.62
N ASP A 75 20.36 25.16 -31.26
CA ASP A 75 20.05 24.80 -32.63
C ASP A 75 21.11 25.41 -33.58
N ASP A 76 21.94 24.57 -34.17
CA ASP A 76 22.92 24.97 -35.15
C ASP A 76 23.00 23.95 -36.28
N LYS A 77 23.97 24.15 -37.21
CA LYS A 77 24.15 23.27 -38.38
C LYS A 77 24.43 21.80 -38.02
N TYR A 78 24.90 21.54 -36.79
CA TYR A 78 25.36 20.21 -36.35
C TYR A 78 24.52 19.61 -35.20
N THR A 79 23.73 20.44 -34.53
CA THR A 79 22.91 20.04 -33.37
C THR A 79 21.47 20.46 -33.58
N VAL A 80 20.54 19.51 -33.33
CA VAL A 80 19.09 19.72 -33.41
C VAL A 80 18.54 20.00 -32.02
N GLY A 81 17.87 21.13 -31.85
CA GLY A 81 17.13 21.42 -30.63
C GLY A 81 15.79 20.70 -30.59
N TYR A 82 15.46 20.18 -29.43
CA TYR A 82 14.17 19.52 -29.22
C TYR A 82 13.15 20.52 -28.68
N HIS A 83 12.00 20.60 -29.35
CA HIS A 83 10.90 21.49 -28.96
C HIS A 83 9.74 20.77 -28.24
N HIS A 84 9.62 19.48 -28.44
CA HIS A 84 8.57 18.65 -27.87
C HIS A 84 9.23 17.50 -27.12
N ILE A 85 8.90 17.33 -25.84
CA ILE A 85 9.48 16.30 -24.99
C ILE A 85 8.36 15.39 -24.49
N ASN A 86 8.55 14.08 -24.61
CA ASN A 86 7.70 13.08 -24.00
C ASN A 86 8.46 12.44 -22.84
N LEU A 87 7.93 12.57 -21.63
CA LEU A 87 8.42 11.88 -20.45
C LEU A 87 7.57 10.61 -20.24
N VAL A 88 8.24 9.48 -20.16
CA VAL A 88 7.58 8.19 -19.86
C VAL A 88 8.09 7.71 -18.52
N PHE A 89 7.16 7.52 -17.59
CA PHE A 89 7.41 6.93 -16.29
C PHE A 89 6.76 5.53 -16.29
N ASP A 90 7.59 4.51 -16.26
CA ASP A 90 7.15 3.12 -16.23
C ASP A 90 7.36 2.58 -14.81
N GLU A 91 6.24 2.34 -14.09
CA GLU A 91 6.20 1.88 -12.71
C GLU A 91 7.19 2.63 -11.77
N ALA A 92 7.37 3.93 -11.99
CA ALA A 92 8.36 4.73 -11.25
C ALA A 92 8.08 4.78 -9.74
N GLU A 93 6.84 4.51 -9.34
CA GLU A 93 6.36 4.50 -7.96
C GLU A 93 6.46 3.13 -7.25
N LEU A 94 6.98 2.09 -7.89
CA LEU A 94 6.94 0.70 -7.42
C LEU A 94 7.50 0.51 -6.00
N TYR A 95 8.59 1.23 -5.67
CA TYR A 95 9.22 1.15 -4.35
C TYR A 95 8.75 2.25 -3.37
N PHE A 96 7.75 3.04 -3.76
CA PHE A 96 7.27 4.11 -2.90
C PHE A 96 6.32 3.56 -1.83
N HIS A 97 6.48 4.09 -0.63
CA HIS A 97 5.44 3.93 0.38
C HIS A 97 4.10 4.50 -0.15
N PRO A 98 2.93 3.90 0.16
CA PRO A 98 1.63 4.36 -0.33
C PRO A 98 1.41 5.87 -0.22
N GLU A 99 1.90 6.51 0.84
CA GLU A 99 1.82 7.97 1.01
C GLU A 99 2.63 8.74 -0.06
N TYR A 100 3.76 8.22 -0.52
CA TYR A 100 4.52 8.82 -1.63
C TYR A 100 3.86 8.55 -2.98
N GLN A 101 3.23 7.39 -3.17
CA GLN A 101 2.44 7.11 -4.37
C GLN A 101 1.28 8.10 -4.50
N ARG A 102 0.56 8.35 -3.40
CA ARG A 102 -0.52 9.33 -3.32
C ARG A 102 -0.08 10.76 -3.68
N GLN A 103 1.15 11.12 -3.39
CA GLN A 103 1.70 12.45 -3.64
C GLN A 103 2.48 12.54 -4.95
N PHE A 104 2.61 11.44 -5.69
CA PHE A 104 3.55 11.33 -6.80
C PHE A 104 3.24 12.34 -7.91
N ILE A 105 2.01 12.35 -8.43
CA ILE A 105 1.60 13.26 -9.51
C ILE A 105 1.72 14.72 -9.08
N CYS A 106 1.24 15.06 -7.89
CA CYS A 106 1.32 16.41 -7.35
C CYS A 106 2.78 16.90 -7.24
N LYS A 107 3.68 16.07 -6.70
CA LYS A 107 5.11 16.37 -6.60
C LYS A 107 5.78 16.48 -7.97
N LEU A 108 5.41 15.62 -8.91
CA LEU A 108 5.92 15.64 -10.28
C LEU A 108 5.54 16.93 -11.00
N ILE A 109 4.28 17.33 -10.96
CA ILE A 109 3.80 18.60 -11.54
C ILE A 109 4.54 19.77 -10.88
N ARG A 110 4.66 19.76 -9.55
CA ARG A 110 5.38 20.81 -8.82
C ARG A 110 6.87 20.88 -9.21
N MET A 111 7.53 19.75 -9.36
CA MET A 111 8.91 19.68 -9.82
C MET A 111 9.06 20.27 -11.23
N LEU A 112 8.16 19.89 -12.15
CA LEU A 112 8.17 20.41 -13.52
C LEU A 112 7.90 21.92 -13.58
N SER A 113 7.10 22.47 -12.65
CA SER A 113 6.89 23.93 -12.57
C SER A 113 8.14 24.72 -12.17
N TRP A 114 9.12 24.08 -11.54
CA TRP A 114 10.44 24.69 -11.27
C TRP A 114 11.36 24.68 -12.49
N CYS A 115 11.09 23.84 -13.48
CA CYS A 115 11.69 23.99 -14.78
C CYS A 115 11.02 25.19 -15.42
N HIS A 116 11.71 26.34 -15.42
CA HIS A 116 11.27 27.48 -16.19
C HIS A 116 11.39 27.14 -17.68
N ILE A 117 10.43 26.36 -18.18
CA ILE A 117 10.35 26.00 -19.59
C ILE A 117 9.99 27.29 -20.31
N ASN A 118 11.03 28.00 -20.77
CA ASN A 118 10.85 29.17 -21.59
C ASN A 118 10.32 28.70 -22.95
N GLY A 119 9.06 29.03 -23.25
CA GLY A 119 8.37 28.63 -24.48
C GLY A 119 9.06 28.94 -25.81
N ASN A 120 10.27 29.53 -25.76
CA ASN A 120 11.10 29.77 -26.94
C ASN A 120 11.86 28.52 -27.42
N LYS A 121 12.19 27.57 -26.53
CA LYS A 121 12.90 26.31 -26.91
C LYS A 121 12.01 25.09 -26.74
N ILE A 122 11.58 24.79 -25.54
CA ILE A 122 10.68 23.68 -25.28
C ILE A 122 9.25 24.22 -25.34
N ARG A 123 8.48 23.75 -26.34
CA ARG A 123 7.11 24.22 -26.60
C ARG A 123 6.05 23.36 -25.91
N SER A 124 6.31 22.06 -25.80
CA SER A 124 5.42 21.13 -25.11
C SER A 124 6.19 20.06 -24.35
N LEU A 125 5.61 19.63 -23.25
CA LEU A 125 6.06 18.51 -22.46
C LEU A 125 4.84 17.63 -22.19
N ASN A 126 4.86 16.43 -22.75
CA ASN A 126 3.84 15.42 -22.51
C ASN A 126 4.36 14.43 -21.46
N MET A 127 3.48 13.97 -20.62
CA MET A 127 3.79 13.03 -19.55
C MET A 127 2.92 11.79 -19.68
N ILE A 128 3.55 10.63 -19.77
CA ILE A 128 2.92 9.33 -19.81
C ILE A 128 3.35 8.59 -18.55
N VAL A 129 2.41 8.14 -17.75
CA VAL A 129 2.67 7.37 -16.53
C VAL A 129 2.04 6.01 -16.71
N VAL A 130 2.85 4.96 -16.74
CA VAL A 130 2.41 3.57 -16.70
C VAL A 130 2.46 3.12 -15.25
N THR A 131 1.36 2.66 -14.71
CA THR A 131 1.23 2.41 -13.27
C THR A 131 0.22 1.33 -12.94
N HIS A 132 0.47 0.60 -11.87
CA HIS A 132 -0.48 -0.30 -11.20
C HIS A 132 -0.95 0.28 -9.85
N SER A 133 -0.69 1.57 -9.58
CA SER A 133 -1.07 2.21 -8.32
C SER A 133 -2.42 2.92 -8.41
N PRO A 134 -3.41 2.51 -7.60
CA PRO A 134 -4.69 3.22 -7.53
C PRO A 134 -4.53 4.64 -6.97
N PHE A 135 -3.49 4.89 -6.19
CA PHE A 135 -3.18 6.22 -5.67
C PHE A 135 -2.79 7.19 -6.78
N VAL A 136 -1.98 6.73 -7.74
CA VAL A 136 -1.60 7.53 -8.90
C VAL A 136 -2.80 7.78 -9.81
N LEU A 137 -3.61 6.75 -10.03
CA LEU A 137 -4.80 6.82 -10.86
C LEU A 137 -5.85 7.81 -10.31
N SER A 138 -5.99 7.91 -8.99
CA SER A 138 -6.91 8.84 -8.34
C SER A 138 -6.60 10.32 -8.61
N ASP A 139 -5.39 10.66 -9.06
CA ASP A 139 -5.00 12.03 -9.41
C ASP A 139 -5.21 12.36 -10.90
N VAL A 140 -5.69 11.40 -11.71
CA VAL A 140 -5.82 11.56 -13.17
C VAL A 140 -7.28 11.40 -13.61
N PRO A 141 -7.86 12.37 -14.37
CA PRO A 141 -9.20 12.23 -14.94
C PRO A 141 -9.32 11.06 -15.91
N SER A 142 -10.45 10.38 -15.92
CA SER A 142 -10.72 9.20 -16.75
C SER A 142 -10.47 9.40 -18.25
N CYS A 143 -10.72 10.61 -18.76
CA CYS A 143 -10.47 10.96 -20.17
C CYS A 143 -8.98 10.96 -20.55
N HIS A 144 -8.06 10.92 -19.58
CA HIS A 144 -6.61 10.83 -19.78
C HIS A 144 -6.04 9.46 -19.39
N VAL A 145 -6.90 8.48 -19.13
CA VAL A 145 -6.51 7.12 -18.71
C VAL A 145 -6.74 6.14 -19.87
N LEU A 146 -5.71 5.38 -20.19
CA LEU A 146 -5.80 4.24 -21.11
C LEU A 146 -5.70 2.95 -20.29
N TYR A 147 -6.76 2.16 -20.32
CA TYR A 147 -6.77 0.82 -19.74
C TYR A 147 -6.27 -0.21 -20.73
N LEU A 148 -5.40 -1.09 -20.27
CA LEU A 148 -4.88 -2.20 -21.04
C LEU A 148 -5.22 -3.53 -20.35
N ALA A 149 -6.01 -4.37 -21.00
CA ALA A 149 -6.25 -5.73 -20.54
C ALA A 149 -5.69 -6.72 -21.57
N ASN A 150 -4.85 -7.64 -21.14
CA ASN A 150 -4.19 -8.60 -22.02
C ASN A 150 -3.47 -7.97 -23.23
N GLY A 151 -2.94 -6.75 -23.07
CA GLY A 151 -2.24 -6.02 -24.10
C GLY A 151 -3.13 -5.25 -25.10
N TYR A 152 -4.44 -5.24 -24.88
CA TYR A 152 -5.40 -4.51 -25.72
C TYR A 152 -6.08 -3.38 -24.95
N PRO A 153 -6.38 -2.25 -25.64
CA PRO A 153 -7.14 -1.17 -25.03
C PRO A 153 -8.54 -1.64 -24.62
N GLU A 154 -8.91 -1.36 -23.38
CA GLU A 154 -10.25 -1.63 -22.85
C GLU A 154 -10.94 -0.31 -22.49
N ARG A 155 -12.23 -0.20 -22.79
CA ARG A 155 -13.04 0.94 -22.39
C ARG A 155 -13.49 0.76 -20.94
N ASN A 156 -13.29 1.80 -20.16
CA ASN A 156 -13.83 1.89 -18.81
C ASN A 156 -14.48 3.27 -18.65
N ASP A 157 -15.77 3.28 -18.36
CA ASP A 157 -16.57 4.51 -18.27
C ASP A 157 -16.63 5.07 -16.84
N ASN A 158 -15.94 4.44 -15.89
CA ASN A 158 -15.91 4.90 -14.51
C ASN A 158 -14.97 6.09 -14.32
N GLU A 159 -15.40 7.08 -13.55
CA GLU A 159 -14.57 8.21 -13.18
C GLU A 159 -13.44 7.80 -12.22
N THR A 160 -12.26 8.38 -12.44
CA THR A 160 -11.05 8.07 -11.67
C THR A 160 -10.62 9.20 -10.74
N PHE A 161 -10.84 10.46 -11.16
CA PHE A 161 -10.35 11.62 -10.43
C PHE A 161 -11.02 11.76 -9.07
N ALA A 162 -10.19 11.83 -8.01
CA ALA A 162 -10.62 11.88 -6.61
C ALA A 162 -11.49 10.67 -6.16
N ALA A 163 -11.46 9.57 -6.91
CA ALA A 163 -12.20 8.35 -6.55
C ALA A 163 -11.56 7.64 -5.35
N ASN A 164 -12.38 6.90 -4.61
CA ASN A 164 -11.92 6.09 -3.48
C ASN A 164 -11.04 4.94 -3.99
N ILE A 165 -9.93 4.70 -3.31
CA ILE A 165 -8.95 3.66 -3.68
C ILE A 165 -9.59 2.26 -3.75
N HIS A 166 -10.49 1.92 -2.82
CA HIS A 166 -11.18 0.64 -2.84
C HIS A 166 -12.09 0.49 -4.06
N GLU A 167 -12.74 1.57 -4.47
CA GLU A 167 -13.56 1.62 -5.66
C GLU A 167 -12.71 1.48 -6.93
N LEU A 168 -11.56 2.16 -6.98
CA LEU A 168 -10.61 2.03 -8.07
C LEU A 168 -10.06 0.60 -8.17
N LEU A 169 -9.68 -0.02 -7.05
CA LEU A 169 -9.20 -1.40 -7.04
C LEU A 169 -10.23 -2.37 -7.59
N HIS A 170 -11.51 -2.19 -7.23
CA HIS A 170 -12.59 -3.04 -7.71
C HIS A 170 -12.89 -2.82 -9.20
N ASN A 171 -13.06 -1.58 -9.60
CA ASN A 171 -13.60 -1.24 -10.92
C ASN A 171 -12.53 -1.12 -12.00
N GLN A 172 -11.28 -0.79 -11.62
CA GLN A 172 -10.24 -0.39 -12.55
C GLN A 172 -9.07 -1.38 -12.63
N PHE A 173 -8.77 -2.06 -11.52
CA PHE A 173 -7.65 -3.00 -11.45
C PHE A 173 -8.09 -4.47 -11.51
N PHE A 174 -9.39 -4.74 -11.79
CA PHE A 174 -9.95 -6.08 -11.95
C PHE A 174 -9.71 -7.00 -10.76
N ILE A 175 -9.53 -6.43 -9.57
CA ILE A 175 -9.34 -7.19 -8.34
C ILE A 175 -10.71 -7.70 -7.88
N LYS A 176 -10.87 -9.03 -7.90
CA LYS A 176 -12.13 -9.68 -7.52
C LYS A 176 -12.34 -9.74 -6.00
N ASP A 177 -11.26 -9.82 -5.25
CA ASP A 177 -11.28 -9.99 -3.80
C ASP A 177 -10.29 -9.05 -3.10
N TYR A 178 -10.73 -8.44 -1.99
CA TYR A 178 -9.89 -7.55 -1.18
C TYR A 178 -9.18 -8.26 -0.03
N VAL A 179 -9.48 -9.55 0.16
CA VAL A 179 -8.89 -10.39 1.18
C VAL A 179 -7.79 -11.24 0.56
N GLY A 180 -6.66 -11.35 1.24
CA GLY A 180 -5.58 -12.23 0.79
C GLY A 180 -6.02 -13.68 0.67
N ASP A 181 -5.50 -14.40 -0.32
CA ASP A 181 -5.94 -15.76 -0.67
C ASP A 181 -5.90 -16.76 0.49
N VAL A 182 -4.94 -16.64 1.40
CA VAL A 182 -4.85 -17.51 2.59
C VAL A 182 -6.04 -17.28 3.51
N GLY A 183 -6.36 -16.01 3.80
CA GLY A 183 -7.50 -15.66 4.63
C GLY A 183 -8.82 -16.05 3.98
N ARG A 184 -8.97 -15.77 2.68
CA ARG A 184 -10.15 -16.14 1.89
C ARG A 184 -10.38 -17.65 1.89
N LYS A 185 -9.32 -18.43 1.67
CA LYS A 185 -9.40 -19.89 1.67
C LYS A 185 -9.81 -20.42 3.05
N ALA A 186 -9.19 -19.93 4.13
CA ALA A 186 -9.50 -20.36 5.48
C ALA A 186 -10.97 -20.07 5.87
N ILE A 187 -11.49 -18.90 5.46
CA ILE A 187 -12.90 -18.54 5.65
C ILE A 187 -13.82 -19.46 4.81
N SER A 188 -13.44 -19.69 3.54
CA SER A 188 -14.20 -20.57 2.64
C SER A 188 -14.28 -21.99 3.19
N ASP A 189 -13.17 -22.55 3.65
CA ASP A 189 -13.10 -23.90 4.25
C ASP A 189 -14.00 -24.00 5.50
N LEU A 190 -14.02 -22.95 6.34
CA LEU A 190 -14.90 -22.89 7.50
C LEU A 190 -16.37 -22.91 7.10
N VAL A 191 -16.76 -22.06 6.13
CA VAL A 191 -18.15 -21.97 5.66
C VAL A 191 -18.58 -23.27 4.97
N GLU A 192 -17.71 -23.90 4.20
CA GLU A 192 -17.98 -25.18 3.55
C GLU A 192 -18.21 -26.28 4.59
N ASP A 193 -17.34 -26.41 5.57
CA ASP A 193 -17.48 -27.43 6.63
C ASP A 193 -18.69 -27.13 7.52
N TYR A 194 -19.00 -25.88 7.81
CA TYR A 194 -20.25 -25.50 8.48
C TYR A 194 -21.46 -26.00 7.71
N ASN A 195 -21.51 -25.77 6.40
CA ASN A 195 -22.61 -26.21 5.57
C ASN A 195 -22.74 -27.75 5.54
N LYS A 196 -21.60 -28.48 5.52
CA LYS A 196 -21.62 -29.97 5.64
C LYS A 196 -22.22 -30.45 6.96
N VAL A 197 -21.86 -29.79 8.06
CA VAL A 197 -22.36 -30.12 9.40
C VAL A 197 -23.86 -29.79 9.55
N VAL A 198 -24.30 -28.65 8.98
CA VAL A 198 -25.72 -28.25 9.07
C VAL A 198 -26.61 -29.05 8.18
N ASN A 199 -26.17 -29.38 6.95
CA ASN A 199 -26.97 -30.14 5.96
C ASN A 199 -26.77 -31.66 6.06
N LYS A 200 -26.25 -32.16 7.18
CA LYS A 200 -26.00 -33.55 7.39
C LYS A 200 -27.32 -34.35 7.31
N GLU A 201 -27.46 -35.19 6.27
CA GLU A 201 -28.62 -36.07 6.04
C GLU A 201 -28.39 -37.48 6.60
N ASP A 202 -27.14 -37.96 6.63
CA ASP A 202 -26.82 -39.34 7.08
C ASP A 202 -26.57 -39.41 8.58
N ALA A 203 -27.37 -40.26 9.26
CA ALA A 203 -27.25 -40.47 10.69
C ALA A 203 -25.98 -41.26 11.10
N ASP A 204 -25.40 -42.02 10.17
CA ASP A 204 -24.26 -42.91 10.43
C ASP A 204 -22.89 -42.23 10.44
N ILE A 205 -22.74 -41.02 9.81
CA ILE A 205 -21.50 -40.28 9.79
C ILE A 205 -21.46 -39.36 11.02
N GLN A 206 -20.41 -39.43 11.81
CA GLN A 206 -20.24 -38.46 12.91
C GLN A 206 -19.95 -37.08 12.33
N ALA A 207 -20.59 -36.03 12.85
CA ALA A 207 -20.41 -34.64 12.38
C ALA A 207 -18.94 -34.18 12.45
N LYS A 208 -18.15 -34.78 13.36
CA LYS A 208 -16.72 -34.50 13.50
C LYS A 208 -15.89 -34.95 12.29
N ASP A 209 -16.30 -36.04 11.62
CA ASP A 209 -15.60 -36.62 10.48
C ASP A 209 -15.84 -35.84 9.19
N LEU A 210 -16.79 -34.87 9.21
CA LEU A 210 -17.08 -33.98 8.10
C LEU A 210 -16.16 -32.75 8.06
N LEU A 211 -15.38 -32.51 9.10
CA LEU A 211 -14.51 -31.34 9.20
C LEU A 211 -13.15 -31.60 8.55
N ASN A 212 -12.69 -30.68 7.71
CA ASN A 212 -11.34 -30.68 7.16
C ASN A 212 -10.29 -30.32 8.22
N TYR A 213 -10.67 -29.49 9.20
CA TYR A 213 -9.79 -29.02 10.28
C TYR A 213 -10.50 -29.11 11.64
N PRO A 214 -9.75 -29.18 12.76
CA PRO A 214 -10.31 -29.16 14.11
C PRO A 214 -11.11 -27.89 14.41
N LEU A 215 -12.15 -27.95 15.23
CA LEU A 215 -12.95 -26.79 15.65
C LEU A 215 -12.11 -25.66 16.26
N GLU A 216 -11.04 -26.02 16.99
CA GLU A 216 -10.10 -25.03 17.59
C GLU A 216 -9.39 -24.21 16.54
N TYR A 217 -9.04 -24.81 15.40
CA TYR A 217 -8.48 -24.10 14.26
C TYR A 217 -9.48 -23.08 13.68
N TYR A 218 -10.73 -23.50 13.45
CA TYR A 218 -11.77 -22.59 12.95
C TYR A 218 -12.07 -21.46 13.93
N ARG A 219 -12.08 -21.75 15.22
CA ARG A 219 -12.23 -20.74 16.28
C ARG A 219 -11.05 -19.76 16.28
N TYR A 220 -9.83 -20.26 16.08
CA TYR A 220 -8.65 -19.42 15.95
C TYR A 220 -8.78 -18.50 14.75
N ILE A 221 -9.11 -19.00 13.55
CA ILE A 221 -9.31 -18.20 12.35
C ILE A 221 -10.39 -17.14 12.58
N ALA A 222 -11.57 -17.53 13.05
CA ALA A 222 -12.67 -16.61 13.30
C ALA A 222 -12.30 -15.47 14.25
N ASN A 223 -11.54 -15.75 15.32
CA ASN A 223 -11.09 -14.73 16.27
C ASN A 223 -10.11 -13.71 15.66
N HIS A 224 -9.36 -14.09 14.62
CA HIS A 224 -8.34 -13.24 14.00
C HIS A 224 -8.83 -12.50 12.74
N VAL A 225 -10.08 -12.70 12.32
CA VAL A 225 -10.69 -11.90 11.25
C VAL A 225 -10.79 -10.44 11.69
N ALA A 226 -10.28 -9.54 10.88
CA ALA A 226 -10.21 -8.11 11.23
C ALA A 226 -11.59 -7.44 11.26
N GLU A 227 -12.46 -7.80 10.31
CA GLU A 227 -13.79 -7.23 10.19
C GLU A 227 -14.72 -7.74 11.28
N GLN A 228 -15.27 -6.84 12.10
CA GLN A 228 -16.04 -7.19 13.29
C GLN A 228 -17.33 -7.96 12.96
N TYR A 229 -18.04 -7.54 11.91
CA TYR A 229 -19.29 -8.20 11.50
C TYR A 229 -19.02 -9.64 11.01
N MET A 230 -18.03 -9.81 10.15
CA MET A 230 -17.64 -11.13 9.66
C MET A 230 -17.13 -12.01 10.79
N ARG A 231 -16.29 -11.48 11.68
CA ARG A 231 -15.79 -12.19 12.87
C ARG A 231 -16.93 -12.75 13.71
N LYS A 232 -17.95 -11.92 14.01
CA LYS A 232 -19.09 -12.31 14.81
C LYS A 232 -19.84 -13.48 14.15
N ASN A 233 -20.17 -13.36 12.87
CA ASN A 233 -20.87 -14.40 12.14
C ASN A 233 -20.09 -15.72 12.07
N LEU A 234 -18.78 -15.65 11.84
CA LEU A 234 -17.93 -16.85 11.81
C LEU A 234 -17.83 -17.52 13.18
N LEU A 235 -17.77 -16.74 14.27
CA LEU A 235 -17.79 -17.29 15.63
C LEU A 235 -19.14 -17.97 15.95
N GLU A 236 -20.25 -17.38 15.54
CA GLU A 236 -21.59 -17.99 15.67
C GLU A 236 -21.65 -19.32 14.90
N MET A 237 -21.11 -19.40 13.69
CA MET A 237 -20.99 -20.64 12.91
C MET A 237 -20.16 -21.70 13.64
N VAL A 238 -19.00 -21.33 14.17
CA VAL A 238 -18.13 -22.26 14.93
C VAL A 238 -18.82 -22.74 16.20
N ASP A 239 -19.54 -21.87 16.88
CA ASP A 239 -20.30 -22.25 18.09
C ASP A 239 -21.46 -23.19 17.78
N ASP A 240 -22.18 -22.97 16.67
CA ASP A 240 -23.25 -23.89 16.22
C ASP A 240 -22.65 -25.23 15.78
N MET A 241 -21.53 -25.26 15.03
CA MET A 241 -20.82 -26.52 14.73
C MET A 241 -20.42 -27.26 16.00
N SER A 242 -19.87 -26.57 16.99
CA SER A 242 -19.46 -27.17 18.27
C SER A 242 -20.65 -27.81 18.98
N GLN A 243 -21.81 -27.16 18.99
CA GLN A 243 -23.02 -27.66 19.61
C GLN A 243 -23.60 -28.91 18.91
N ARG A 244 -23.48 -28.98 17.59
CA ARG A 244 -23.93 -30.12 16.78
C ARG A 244 -23.01 -31.33 16.87
N ILE A 245 -21.71 -31.08 17.01
CA ILE A 245 -20.69 -32.12 17.12
C ILE A 245 -20.64 -32.71 18.53
N HIS A 246 -20.81 -31.87 19.57
CA HIS A 246 -20.72 -32.26 20.97
C HIS A 246 -21.99 -31.88 21.78
N PRO A 247 -23.14 -32.52 21.49
CA PRO A 247 -24.39 -32.18 22.17
C PRO A 247 -24.34 -32.45 23.68
N GLN A 248 -23.52 -33.41 24.11
CA GLN A 248 -23.37 -33.74 25.55
C GLN A 248 -22.61 -32.67 26.33
N ASP A 249 -21.59 -32.03 25.70
CA ASP A 249 -20.86 -30.95 26.34
C ASP A 249 -21.74 -29.73 26.54
N ARG A 250 -22.69 -29.49 25.63
CA ARG A 250 -23.69 -28.43 25.77
C ARG A 250 -24.62 -28.67 26.96
N LEU A 251 -25.10 -29.92 27.13
CA LEU A 251 -25.94 -30.26 28.25
C LEU A 251 -25.23 -29.99 29.58
N PHE A 252 -23.98 -30.43 29.70
CA PHE A 252 -23.14 -30.19 30.88
C PHE A 252 -22.89 -28.67 31.13
N GLN A 253 -22.66 -27.88 30.08
CA GLN A 253 -22.49 -26.42 30.21
C GLN A 253 -23.79 -25.74 30.65
N LEU A 254 -24.95 -26.15 30.12
CA LEU A 254 -26.25 -25.62 30.50
C LEU A 254 -26.59 -25.97 31.97
N GLU A 255 -26.33 -27.19 32.40
CA GLU A 255 -26.50 -27.60 33.79
C GLU A 255 -25.64 -26.82 34.76
N ARG A 256 -24.37 -26.56 34.35
CA ARG A 256 -23.46 -25.73 35.14
C ARG A 256 -23.92 -24.26 35.21
N GLN A 257 -24.42 -23.72 34.11
CA GLN A 257 -24.95 -22.35 34.04
C GLN A 257 -26.26 -22.22 34.86
N GLU A 258 -27.13 -23.22 34.79
CA GLU A 258 -28.35 -23.27 35.59
C GLU A 258 -28.02 -23.28 37.09
N LYS A 259 -27.03 -24.09 37.51
CA LYS A 259 -26.57 -24.11 38.89
C LYS A 259 -26.07 -22.75 39.36
N LEU A 260 -25.29 -22.06 38.57
CA LEU A 260 -24.74 -20.72 38.87
C LEU A 260 -25.83 -19.66 38.99
N LEU A 261 -26.81 -19.69 38.08
CA LEU A 261 -27.98 -18.82 38.13
C LEU A 261 -28.86 -19.07 39.36
N ARG A 262 -29.03 -20.32 39.78
CA ARG A 262 -29.75 -20.67 41.00
C ARG A 262 -29.04 -20.13 42.26
N GLU A 263 -27.72 -20.21 42.32
CA GLU A 263 -26.92 -19.63 43.41
C GLU A 263 -27.08 -18.07 43.45
N GLN A 264 -27.00 -17.39 42.32
CA GLN A 264 -27.23 -15.94 42.23
C GLN A 264 -28.66 -15.56 42.65
N LEU A 265 -29.66 -16.29 42.24
CA LEU A 265 -31.05 -16.07 42.62
C LEU A 265 -31.22 -16.22 44.14
N SER A 266 -30.66 -17.23 44.76
CA SER A 266 -30.67 -17.43 46.20
C SER A 266 -30.04 -16.27 46.99
N ASP A 267 -28.90 -15.75 46.46
CA ASP A 267 -28.23 -14.59 47.09
C ASP A 267 -29.05 -13.29 46.98
N ILE A 268 -29.67 -13.06 45.83
CA ILE A 268 -30.60 -11.93 45.63
C ILE A 268 -31.83 -12.07 46.55
N GLU A 269 -32.38 -13.24 46.73
CA GLU A 269 -33.50 -13.47 47.65
C GLU A 269 -33.11 -13.20 49.09
N ARG A 270 -31.91 -13.65 49.54
CA ARG A 270 -31.37 -13.32 50.85
C ARG A 270 -31.19 -11.81 51.08
N GLN A 271 -30.69 -11.11 50.08
CA GLN A 271 -30.55 -9.64 50.13
C GLN A 271 -31.92 -8.94 50.23
N LYS A 272 -32.92 -9.39 49.46
CA LYS A 272 -34.30 -8.89 49.55
C LYS A 272 -34.91 -9.11 50.90
N GLU A 273 -34.71 -10.28 51.51
CA GLU A 273 -35.21 -10.57 52.87
C GLU A 273 -34.55 -9.70 53.92
N GLN A 274 -33.23 -9.47 53.83
CA GLN A 274 -32.53 -8.55 54.72
C GLN A 274 -33.04 -7.09 54.62
N LEU A 275 -33.36 -6.63 53.42
CA LEU A 275 -33.93 -5.28 53.20
C LEU A 275 -35.39 -5.17 53.68
N ARG A 276 -36.18 -6.26 53.63
CA ARG A 276 -37.53 -6.29 54.18
C ARG A 276 -37.61 -6.32 55.74
N ARG A 277 -36.50 -6.73 56.38
CA ARG A 277 -36.41 -6.78 57.85
C ARG A 277 -35.84 -5.50 58.46
N ARG A 278 -35.41 -4.55 57.63
CA ARG A 278 -35.06 -3.16 58.01
C ARG A 278 -36.25 -2.22 57.75
#